data_ebf9aefe7a7d7c3c60f5d2707af7931e
#
_entry.id   ebf9aefe7a7d7c3c60f5d2707af7931e
#
_cell.length_a   1.000
_cell.length_b   1.000
_cell.length_c   1.000
_cell.angle_alpha   90.00
_cell.angle_beta   90.00
_cell.angle_gamma   90.00
#
_symmetry.space_group_name_H-M   'P 1'
#
loop_
_entity.id
_entity.type
_entity.pdbx_description
1 polymer ?
#
loop_
_entity_poly.entity_id
_entity_poly.type
_entity_poly.pdbx_seq_one_letter_code
_entity_poly.pdbx_strand_id
1 'polypeptide(L)'
;MRRPGRPLGIDPALFFQAIEGGPLDLPYLRAKAQAMADRDFTPAFRLGLAAKDAGLVADAAWQHGLELPLFDVIARRLGQGIAEHGEQDVSATYLTSAPEQAA
;
A
#
# COMPACT_ATOMS: atom_id res chain seq x y z
N MET A 1 17.41 16.10 -12.39
CA MET A 1 16.22 16.58 -11.68
C MET A 1 15.32 15.44 -11.32
N ARG A 2 14.84 15.41 -10.11
CA ARG A 2 13.92 14.37 -9.67
C ARG A 2 12.51 14.68 -10.14
N ARG A 3 11.80 13.65 -10.55
CA ARG A 3 10.39 13.78 -10.85
C ARG A 3 9.58 13.71 -9.56
N PRO A 4 8.48 14.47 -9.46
CA PRO A 4 7.57 14.34 -8.33
C PRO A 4 7.15 12.88 -8.15
N GLY A 5 7.12 12.39 -6.93
CA GLY A 5 6.75 11.02 -6.62
C GLY A 5 7.86 9.99 -6.82
N ARG A 6 9.07 10.43 -7.21
CA ARG A 6 10.21 9.54 -7.39
C ARG A 6 11.40 10.05 -6.56
N PRO A 7 11.35 9.91 -5.22
CA PRO A 7 12.38 10.49 -4.35
C PRO A 7 13.80 10.07 -4.70
N LEU A 8 13.97 8.84 -5.17
CA LEU A 8 15.30 8.33 -5.53
C LEU A 8 15.65 8.61 -6.98
N GLY A 9 14.73 9.16 -7.77
CA GLY A 9 14.95 9.42 -9.18
C GLY A 9 15.02 8.16 -10.03
N ILE A 10 14.53 7.04 -9.50
CA ILE A 10 14.55 5.74 -10.19
C ILE A 10 13.17 5.50 -10.82
N ASP A 11 13.18 5.09 -12.10
CA ASP A 11 11.94 4.75 -12.78
C ASP A 11 11.41 3.41 -12.24
N PRO A 12 10.17 3.39 -11.71
CA PRO A 12 9.58 2.14 -11.20
C PRO A 12 9.54 1.01 -12.23
N ALA A 13 9.55 1.33 -13.53
CA ALA A 13 9.57 0.31 -14.57
C ALA A 13 10.77 -0.62 -14.44
N LEU A 14 11.88 -0.14 -13.89
CA LEU A 14 13.07 -0.98 -13.70
C LEU A 14 12.81 -2.10 -12.71
N PHE A 15 12.03 -1.84 -11.67
CA PHE A 15 11.64 -2.88 -10.72
C PHE A 15 10.84 -3.97 -11.42
N PHE A 16 9.87 -3.57 -12.25
CA PHE A 16 9.01 -4.55 -12.93
C PHE A 16 9.77 -5.32 -14.00
N GLN A 17 10.77 -4.72 -14.63
CA GLN A 17 11.64 -5.44 -15.55
C GLN A 17 12.42 -6.52 -14.80
N ALA A 18 12.87 -6.22 -13.59
CA ALA A 18 13.66 -7.17 -12.81
C ALA A 18 12.86 -8.42 -12.42
N ILE A 19 11.55 -8.30 -12.18
CA ILE A 19 10.72 -9.43 -11.77
C ILE A 19 9.95 -10.07 -12.93
N GLU A 20 10.06 -9.50 -14.12
CA GLU A 20 9.27 -9.91 -15.28
C GLU A 20 9.41 -11.40 -15.57
N GLY A 21 8.27 -12.07 -15.71
CA GLY A 21 8.21 -13.49 -16.04
C GLY A 21 8.60 -14.43 -14.90
N GLY A 22 8.98 -13.89 -13.75
CA GLY A 22 9.39 -14.70 -12.61
C GLY A 22 8.22 -14.95 -11.63
N PRO A 23 8.50 -15.65 -10.53
CA PRO A 23 7.47 -16.01 -9.57
C PRO A 23 6.87 -14.83 -8.82
N LEU A 24 7.53 -13.69 -8.79
CA LEU A 24 7.03 -12.49 -8.13
C LEU A 24 6.31 -11.54 -9.08
N ASP A 25 6.22 -11.89 -10.35
CA ASP A 25 5.55 -11.07 -11.35
C ASP A 25 4.04 -11.31 -11.28
N LEU A 26 3.39 -10.62 -10.36
CA LEU A 26 1.97 -10.80 -10.07
C LEU A 26 1.15 -9.71 -10.77
N PRO A 27 0.05 -10.09 -11.46
CA PRO A 27 -0.84 -9.10 -12.05
C PRO A 27 -1.38 -8.09 -11.04
N TYR A 28 -1.69 -8.55 -9.84
CA TYR A 28 -2.18 -7.67 -8.77
C TYR A 28 -1.14 -6.61 -8.41
N LEU A 29 0.12 -7.01 -8.30
CA LEU A 29 1.20 -6.09 -7.98
C LEU A 29 1.32 -4.99 -9.05
N ARG A 30 1.26 -5.38 -10.32
CA ARG A 30 1.33 -4.44 -11.42
C ARG A 30 0.14 -3.48 -11.45
N ALA A 31 -1.06 -4.00 -11.19
CA ALA A 31 -2.26 -3.18 -11.17
C ALA A 31 -2.19 -2.13 -10.05
N LYS A 32 -1.74 -2.51 -8.87
CA LYS A 32 -1.65 -1.57 -7.76
C LYS A 32 -0.53 -0.55 -7.97
N ALA A 33 0.58 -0.97 -8.55
CA ALA A 33 1.65 -0.04 -8.88
C ALA A 33 1.20 0.99 -9.91
N GLN A 34 0.42 0.56 -10.91
CA GLN A 34 -0.11 1.48 -11.92
C GLN A 34 -1.09 2.48 -11.29
N ALA A 35 -1.97 2.00 -10.40
CA ALA A 35 -2.88 2.88 -9.68
C ALA A 35 -2.12 3.94 -8.88
N MET A 36 -1.06 3.55 -8.22
CA MET A 36 -0.22 4.48 -7.45
C MET A 36 0.45 5.50 -8.36
N ALA A 37 0.99 5.05 -9.49
CA ALA A 37 1.65 5.94 -10.45
C ALA A 37 0.67 6.97 -11.02
N ASP A 38 -0.55 6.53 -11.32
CA ASP A 38 -1.58 7.37 -11.92
C ASP A 38 -2.36 8.19 -10.89
N ARG A 39 -2.12 7.96 -9.60
CA ARG A 39 -2.92 8.55 -8.52
C ARG A 39 -4.40 8.27 -8.70
N ASP A 40 -4.72 7.10 -9.24
CA ASP A 40 -6.09 6.65 -9.42
C ASP A 40 -6.43 5.66 -8.30
N PHE A 41 -7.10 6.14 -7.27
CA PHE A 41 -7.44 5.36 -6.10
C PHE A 41 -8.94 5.02 -6.06
N THR A 42 -9.52 4.82 -7.24
CA THR A 42 -10.89 4.31 -7.36
C THR A 42 -10.93 2.93 -6.70
N PRO A 43 -11.81 2.72 -5.71
CA PRO A 43 -11.74 1.52 -4.89
C PRO A 43 -12.15 0.25 -5.63
N ALA A 44 -11.25 -0.74 -5.65
CA ALA A 44 -11.59 -2.13 -5.82
C ALA A 44 -11.79 -2.77 -4.45
N PHE A 45 -10.97 -2.34 -3.48
CA PHE A 45 -11.10 -2.73 -2.08
C PHE A 45 -10.72 -1.53 -1.22
N ARG A 46 -11.65 -1.02 -0.44
CA ARG A 46 -11.43 0.21 0.31
C ARG A 46 -10.39 0.06 1.41
N LEU A 47 -9.56 1.09 1.55
CA LEU A 47 -8.54 1.12 2.59
C LEU A 47 -9.15 0.94 3.98
N GLY A 48 -10.30 1.57 4.24
CA GLY A 48 -10.98 1.43 5.52
C GLY A 48 -11.35 -0.02 5.85
N LEU A 49 -11.77 -0.79 4.84
CA LEU A 49 -12.08 -2.21 5.03
C LEU A 49 -10.81 -3.04 5.27
N ALA A 50 -9.74 -2.74 4.55
CA ALA A 50 -8.46 -3.42 4.76
C ALA A 50 -7.95 -3.17 6.18
N ALA A 51 -8.04 -1.93 6.65
CA ALA A 51 -7.63 -1.58 8.00
C ALA A 51 -8.49 -2.28 9.04
N LYS A 52 -9.80 -2.39 8.80
CA LYS A 52 -10.70 -3.10 9.71
C LYS A 52 -10.32 -4.58 9.79
N ASP A 53 -10.11 -5.22 8.64
CA ASP A 53 -9.73 -6.64 8.61
C ASP A 53 -8.40 -6.87 9.32
N ALA A 54 -7.43 -5.98 9.11
CA ALA A 54 -6.14 -6.06 9.80
C ALA A 54 -6.32 -5.94 11.32
N GLY A 55 -7.22 -5.06 11.76
CA GLY A 55 -7.53 -4.92 13.18
C GLY A 55 -8.11 -6.18 13.78
N LEU A 56 -8.98 -6.88 13.03
CA LEU A 56 -9.56 -8.14 13.50
C LEU A 56 -8.49 -9.21 13.68
N VAL A 57 -7.55 -9.28 12.74
CA VAL A 57 -6.43 -10.24 12.85
C VAL A 57 -5.54 -9.90 14.04
N ALA A 58 -5.22 -8.61 14.22
CA ALA A 58 -4.39 -8.16 15.33
C ALA A 58 -5.04 -8.49 16.68
N ASP A 59 -6.36 -8.28 16.79
CA ASP A 59 -7.10 -8.58 18.01
C ASP A 59 -7.11 -10.09 18.30
N ALA A 60 -7.31 -10.90 17.27
CA ALA A 60 -7.28 -12.36 17.42
C ALA A 60 -5.89 -12.85 17.87
N ALA A 61 -4.84 -12.28 17.30
CA ALA A 61 -3.48 -12.61 17.69
C ALA A 61 -3.23 -12.26 19.15
N TRP A 62 -3.66 -11.07 19.56
CA TRP A 62 -3.52 -10.63 20.93
C TRP A 62 -4.24 -11.59 21.90
N GLN A 63 -5.49 -11.96 21.56
CA GLN A 63 -6.29 -12.84 22.42
C GLN A 63 -5.67 -14.24 22.56
N HIS A 64 -4.90 -14.69 21.58
CA HIS A 64 -4.29 -16.01 21.58
C HIS A 64 -2.80 -16.01 21.91
N GLY A 65 -2.27 -14.87 22.36
CA GLY A 65 -0.88 -14.78 22.78
C GLY A 65 0.12 -14.91 21.64
N LEU A 66 -0.29 -14.59 20.42
CA LEU A 66 0.59 -14.65 19.26
C LEU A 66 1.26 -13.30 19.04
N GLU A 67 2.55 -13.34 18.74
CA GLU A 67 3.31 -12.15 18.42
C GLU A 67 3.51 -12.09 16.91
N LEU A 68 2.98 -11.05 16.27
CA LEU A 68 3.07 -10.85 14.83
C LEU A 68 3.60 -9.44 14.55
N PRO A 69 4.87 -9.19 14.86
CA PRO A 69 5.40 -7.82 14.80
C PRO A 69 5.33 -7.19 13.42
N LEU A 70 5.59 -7.95 12.35
CA LEU A 70 5.48 -7.38 11.01
C LEU A 70 4.04 -7.02 10.68
N PHE A 71 3.10 -7.89 11.04
CA PHE A 71 1.69 -7.63 10.80
C PHE A 71 1.23 -6.40 11.58
N ASP A 72 1.70 -6.23 12.82
CA ASP A 72 1.34 -5.08 13.64
C ASP A 72 1.76 -3.77 12.97
N VAL A 73 2.92 -3.75 12.34
CA VAL A 73 3.38 -2.58 11.59
C VAL A 73 2.47 -2.32 10.41
N ILE A 74 2.12 -3.37 9.66
CA ILE A 74 1.24 -3.24 8.50
C ILE A 74 -0.13 -2.70 8.92
N ALA A 75 -0.71 -3.27 9.99
CA ALA A 75 -2.01 -2.83 10.49
C ALA A 75 -1.98 -1.35 10.88
N ARG A 76 -0.91 -0.92 11.53
CA ARG A 76 -0.75 0.49 11.91
C ARG A 76 -0.65 1.39 10.67
N ARG A 77 0.09 0.96 9.66
CA ARG A 77 0.23 1.74 8.42
C ARG A 77 -1.11 1.89 7.70
N LEU A 78 -1.89 0.81 7.62
CA LEU A 78 -3.23 0.89 7.05
C LEU A 78 -4.11 1.85 7.83
N GLY A 79 -4.05 1.78 9.16
CA GLY A 79 -4.83 2.66 10.03
C GLY A 79 -4.48 4.13 9.86
N GLN A 80 -3.23 4.44 9.55
CA GLN A 80 -2.78 5.83 9.36
C GLN A 80 -3.47 6.50 8.18
N GLY A 81 -3.90 5.73 7.18
CA GLY A 81 -4.54 6.28 6.00
C GLY A 81 -6.04 6.50 6.12
N ILE A 82 -6.67 6.00 7.19
CA ILE A 82 -8.15 5.99 7.27
C ILE A 82 -8.75 7.40 7.22
N ALA A 83 -8.16 8.35 7.95
CA ALA A 83 -8.75 9.68 8.09
C ALA A 83 -8.92 10.39 6.75
N GLU A 84 -7.94 10.28 5.87
CA GLU A 84 -7.95 11.00 4.59
C GLU A 84 -8.33 10.11 3.42
N HIS A 85 -8.10 8.80 3.51
CA HIS A 85 -8.18 7.89 2.36
C HIS A 85 -9.01 6.64 2.60
N GLY A 86 -9.79 6.61 3.69
CA GLY A 86 -10.55 5.41 4.07
C GLY A 86 -11.52 4.90 3.01
N GLU A 87 -12.09 5.81 2.21
CA GLU A 87 -13.05 5.46 1.15
C GLU A 87 -12.39 5.19 -0.19
N GLN A 88 -11.08 5.42 -0.28
CA GLN A 88 -10.33 5.16 -1.50
C GLN A 88 -9.80 3.73 -1.51
N ASP A 89 -9.26 3.30 -2.65
CA ASP A 89 -8.69 1.97 -2.77
C ASP A 89 -7.55 1.75 -1.77
N VAL A 90 -7.34 0.49 -1.40
CA VAL A 90 -6.26 0.13 -0.47
C VAL A 90 -4.89 0.61 -0.95
N SER A 91 -4.72 0.75 -2.27
CA SER A 91 -3.47 1.28 -2.84
C SER A 91 -3.18 2.71 -2.39
N ALA A 92 -4.19 3.44 -1.89
CA ALA A 92 -3.98 4.79 -1.36
C ALA A 92 -3.11 4.80 -0.10
N THR A 93 -2.86 3.64 0.53
CA THR A 93 -1.90 3.53 1.62
C THR A 93 -0.51 4.01 1.19
N TYR A 94 -0.20 3.97 -0.11
CA TYR A 94 1.02 4.53 -0.67
C TYR A 94 1.23 5.98 -0.23
N LEU A 95 0.15 6.74 -0.09
CA LEU A 95 0.23 8.17 0.25
C LEU A 95 0.69 8.41 1.68
N THR A 96 0.67 7.39 2.54
CA THR A 96 1.22 7.51 3.89
C THR A 96 2.75 7.46 3.89
N SER A 97 3.34 6.86 2.87
CA SER A 97 4.79 6.74 2.72
C SER A 97 5.36 7.75 1.73
N ALA A 98 4.58 8.06 0.70
CA ALA A 98 4.98 9.00 -0.35
C ALA A 98 3.87 10.04 -0.48
N PRO A 99 3.77 10.99 0.45
CA PRO A 99 2.73 12.00 0.41
C PRO A 99 2.76 12.73 -0.91
N GLU A 100 1.58 13.16 -1.36
CA GLU A 100 1.50 13.90 -2.59
C GLU A 100 2.31 15.19 -2.47
N GLN A 101 3.12 15.43 -3.49
CA GLN A 101 3.93 16.62 -3.52
C GLN A 101 3.04 17.84 -3.70
N ALA A 102 3.29 18.88 -2.92
CA ALA A 102 2.70 20.17 -3.21
C ALA A 102 3.23 20.60 -4.57
N ALA A 103 2.34 21.01 -5.42
CA ALA A 103 2.72 21.40 -6.77
C ALA A 103 3.69 22.58 -6.77
#